data_576d1dad867e224c957d6920fdb0ba5e
#
_entry.id   576d1dad867e224c957d6920fdb0ba5e
#
_cell.length_a   1.000
_cell.length_b   1.000
_cell.length_c   1.000
_cell.angle_alpha   90.00
_cell.angle_beta   90.00
_cell.angle_gamma   90.00
#
_symmetry.space_group_name_H-M   'P 1'
#
loop_
_entity.id
_entity.type
_entity.pdbx_description
1 polymer ?
#
loop_
_entity_poly.entity_id
_entity_poly.type
_entity_poly.pdbx_seq_one_letter_code
_entity_poly.pdbx_strand_id
1 'polypeptide(L)'
;PGLSDSLKKAKISLVPAKGKKTTTTIGKAFSSGTLGSSLVAVHLARAQSFLTAIGIPSEKLRFRQHGSNEMAHYSSDCWDGEVHTSLGWVEVVGVAHRGDYDLSAHGNASPKEFRVMVPGTEKETEVWVPDAGSIGKEFKGEAKDILEAIKDVELKPGLVVDGKTLSENHMNQKTVRKGEMVYPNVVEPSFGLDRILYCLLESSWNVENEREWISLPQDTSPYDLLVAPLMTKDGLDDSAKETFAKAQEQGIDAYYDEAGSIGRRYARADEIGIFFSMTVDHQTLKDGTVTLRERDSKDQSRVSVEDALGKVRR
;
A
#
# COMPACT_ATOMS: atom_id res chain seq x y z
N PRO A 1 3.09 -8.05 -15.59
CA PRO A 1 3.93 -8.76 -14.61
C PRO A 1 3.17 -9.96 -14.07
N GLY A 2 3.84 -11.13 -14.02
CA GLY A 2 3.24 -12.34 -13.48
C GLY A 2 3.07 -12.26 -11.96
N LEU A 3 2.10 -12.99 -11.42
CA LEU A 3 1.91 -13.14 -9.97
C LEU A 3 3.09 -13.92 -9.38
N SER A 4 3.69 -13.42 -8.29
CA SER A 4 4.70 -14.17 -7.53
C SER A 4 4.09 -15.41 -6.88
N ASP A 5 4.91 -16.42 -6.58
CA ASP A 5 4.41 -17.67 -6.01
C ASP A 5 3.81 -17.50 -4.61
N SER A 6 4.30 -16.53 -3.83
CA SER A 6 3.71 -16.15 -2.54
C SER A 6 2.30 -15.57 -2.71
N LEU A 7 2.11 -14.64 -3.65
CA LEU A 7 0.80 -14.05 -3.95
C LEU A 7 -0.18 -15.10 -4.50
N LYS A 8 0.27 -16.02 -5.36
CA LYS A 8 -0.60 -17.11 -5.86
C LYS A 8 -1.21 -17.97 -4.75
N LYS A 9 -0.48 -18.16 -3.65
CA LYS A 9 -0.91 -18.97 -2.49
C LYS A 9 -1.82 -18.21 -1.50
N ALA A 10 -1.85 -16.86 -1.57
CA ALA A 10 -2.66 -16.05 -0.67
C ALA A 10 -4.14 -16.42 -0.79
N LYS A 11 -4.79 -16.71 0.35
CA LYS A 11 -6.23 -17.00 0.42
C LYS A 11 -7.03 -15.70 0.36
N ILE A 12 -8.13 -15.71 -0.37
CA ILE A 12 -9.02 -14.57 -0.52
C ILE A 12 -10.48 -15.03 -0.59
N SER A 13 -11.38 -14.22 -0.05
CA SER A 13 -12.82 -14.44 -0.13
C SER A 13 -13.42 -13.51 -1.18
N LEU A 14 -13.91 -14.05 -2.28
CA LEU A 14 -14.43 -13.31 -3.43
C LEU A 14 -15.94 -13.47 -3.54
N VAL A 15 -16.62 -12.38 -3.94
CA VAL A 15 -18.02 -12.34 -4.33
C VAL A 15 -18.07 -11.77 -5.75
N PRO A 16 -17.97 -12.61 -6.80
CA PRO A 16 -18.07 -12.15 -8.18
C PRO A 16 -19.42 -11.52 -8.47
N ALA A 17 -19.48 -10.59 -9.43
CA ALA A 17 -20.74 -9.94 -9.88
C ALA A 17 -21.80 -10.95 -10.32
N LYS A 18 -21.36 -12.06 -10.89
CA LYS A 18 -22.22 -13.23 -11.22
C LYS A 18 -21.68 -14.45 -10.49
N GLY A 19 -22.34 -14.83 -9.40
CA GLY A 19 -21.93 -16.03 -8.65
C GLY A 19 -22.14 -15.92 -7.15
N LYS A 20 -21.64 -16.92 -6.42
CA LYS A 20 -21.72 -16.99 -4.96
C LYS A 20 -20.36 -16.68 -4.33
N LYS A 21 -20.37 -16.24 -3.06
CA LYS A 21 -19.16 -16.08 -2.26
C LYS A 21 -18.32 -17.35 -2.31
N THR A 22 -17.05 -17.23 -2.64
CA THR A 22 -16.10 -18.35 -2.72
C THR A 22 -14.80 -17.95 -2.03
N THR A 23 -14.31 -18.81 -1.14
CA THR A 23 -12.96 -18.67 -0.57
C THR A 23 -12.00 -19.53 -1.38
N THR A 24 -10.97 -18.92 -1.96
CA THR A 24 -10.03 -19.57 -2.86
C THR A 24 -8.62 -18.96 -2.68
N THR A 25 -7.67 -19.32 -3.54
CA THR A 25 -6.38 -18.64 -3.62
C THR A 25 -6.37 -17.68 -4.82
N ILE A 26 -5.58 -16.59 -4.70
CA ILE A 26 -5.39 -15.61 -5.79
C ILE A 26 -5.00 -16.30 -7.10
N GLY A 27 -4.07 -17.27 -7.04
CA GLY A 27 -3.64 -18.02 -8.22
C GLY A 27 -4.77 -18.80 -8.89
N LYS A 28 -5.63 -19.47 -8.10
CA LYS A 28 -6.80 -20.20 -8.64
C LYS A 28 -7.84 -19.23 -9.21
N ALA A 29 -8.13 -18.14 -8.50
CA ALA A 29 -9.06 -17.11 -8.97
C ALA A 29 -8.62 -16.48 -10.30
N PHE A 30 -7.32 -16.22 -10.44
CA PHE A 30 -6.76 -15.71 -11.69
C PHE A 30 -6.80 -16.76 -12.82
N SER A 31 -6.38 -18.00 -12.55
CA SER A 31 -6.39 -19.08 -13.55
C SER A 31 -7.79 -19.46 -14.03
N SER A 32 -8.81 -19.30 -13.18
CA SER A 32 -10.21 -19.55 -13.56
C SER A 32 -10.88 -18.38 -14.29
N GLY A 33 -10.20 -17.24 -14.44
CA GLY A 33 -10.75 -16.02 -15.02
C GLY A 33 -11.70 -15.24 -14.12
N THR A 34 -11.85 -15.64 -12.84
CA THR A 34 -12.63 -14.86 -11.85
C THR A 34 -12.00 -13.49 -11.60
N LEU A 35 -10.67 -13.42 -11.59
CA LEU A 35 -9.90 -12.19 -11.62
C LEU A 35 -9.33 -12.01 -13.03
N GLY A 36 -9.84 -11.04 -13.78
CA GLY A 36 -9.47 -10.83 -15.18
C GLY A 36 -8.09 -10.16 -15.37
N SER A 37 -7.58 -9.47 -14.36
CA SER A 37 -6.33 -8.74 -14.42
C SER A 37 -5.35 -9.19 -13.35
N SER A 38 -4.09 -9.45 -13.76
CA SER A 38 -3.01 -9.74 -12.79
C SER A 38 -2.70 -8.54 -11.88
N LEU A 39 -2.89 -7.31 -12.37
CA LEU A 39 -2.70 -6.09 -11.58
C LEU A 39 -3.77 -5.99 -10.49
N VAL A 40 -5.05 -6.19 -10.83
CA VAL A 40 -6.15 -6.26 -9.84
C VAL A 40 -5.86 -7.35 -8.82
N ALA A 41 -5.48 -8.56 -9.26
CA ALA A 41 -5.16 -9.68 -8.36
C ALA A 41 -4.05 -9.34 -7.36
N VAL A 42 -2.99 -8.63 -7.79
CA VAL A 42 -1.90 -8.16 -6.91
C VAL A 42 -2.42 -7.17 -5.87
N HIS A 43 -3.24 -6.20 -6.28
CA HIS A 43 -3.74 -5.18 -5.34
C HIS A 43 -4.76 -5.73 -4.36
N LEU A 44 -5.62 -6.66 -4.77
CA LEU A 44 -6.52 -7.37 -3.85
C LEU A 44 -5.74 -8.18 -2.81
N ALA A 45 -4.68 -8.89 -3.24
CA ALA A 45 -3.82 -9.64 -2.31
C ALA A 45 -3.10 -8.72 -1.31
N ARG A 46 -2.62 -7.56 -1.78
CA ARG A 46 -1.99 -6.55 -0.91
C ARG A 46 -2.99 -5.94 0.08
N ALA A 47 -4.19 -5.60 -0.38
CA ALA A 47 -5.26 -5.09 0.48
C ALA A 47 -5.65 -6.12 1.55
N GLN A 48 -5.84 -7.39 1.16
CA GLN A 48 -6.08 -8.50 2.11
C GLN A 48 -4.97 -8.60 3.15
N SER A 49 -3.70 -8.60 2.71
CA SER A 49 -2.53 -8.69 3.60
C SER A 49 -2.44 -7.51 4.56
N PHE A 50 -2.65 -6.29 4.06
CA PHE A 50 -2.65 -5.07 4.87
C PHE A 50 -3.75 -5.10 5.93
N LEU A 51 -5.01 -5.35 5.52
CA LEU A 51 -6.14 -5.34 6.44
C LEU A 51 -6.02 -6.41 7.53
N THR A 52 -5.49 -7.60 7.19
CA THR A 52 -5.24 -8.64 8.18
C THR A 52 -4.06 -8.33 9.10
N ALA A 53 -3.00 -7.73 8.58
CA ALA A 53 -1.84 -7.34 9.38
C ALA A 53 -2.16 -6.29 10.44
N ILE A 54 -3.05 -5.33 10.12
CA ILE A 54 -3.49 -4.33 11.10
C ILE A 54 -4.49 -4.87 12.14
N GLY A 55 -5.00 -6.11 11.98
CA GLY A 55 -5.84 -6.79 12.97
C GLY A 55 -7.29 -7.06 12.55
N ILE A 56 -7.68 -6.78 11.30
CA ILE A 56 -9.02 -7.17 10.82
C ILE A 56 -9.06 -8.67 10.55
N PRO A 57 -9.95 -9.45 11.20
CA PRO A 57 -10.04 -10.90 11.02
C PRO A 57 -10.39 -11.27 9.56
N SER A 58 -9.67 -12.22 9.00
CA SER A 58 -9.84 -12.64 7.60
C SER A 58 -11.24 -13.21 7.29
N GLU A 59 -11.92 -13.78 8.27
CA GLU A 59 -13.30 -14.30 8.16
C GLU A 59 -14.35 -13.18 8.08
N LYS A 60 -14.02 -11.98 8.58
CA LYS A 60 -14.84 -10.78 8.45
C LYS A 60 -14.59 -10.01 7.15
N LEU A 61 -13.64 -10.45 6.31
CA LEU A 61 -13.22 -9.76 5.09
C LEU A 61 -13.71 -10.49 3.84
N ARG A 62 -14.18 -9.73 2.84
CA ARG A 62 -14.47 -10.22 1.51
C ARG A 62 -14.16 -9.16 0.46
N PHE A 63 -14.00 -9.59 -0.80
CA PHE A 63 -13.91 -8.68 -1.94
C PHE A 63 -15.10 -8.93 -2.87
N ARG A 64 -15.90 -7.90 -3.11
CA ARG A 64 -17.10 -7.90 -3.93
C ARG A 64 -16.83 -7.21 -5.27
N GLN A 65 -17.11 -7.90 -6.37
CA GLN A 65 -17.01 -7.32 -7.71
C GLN A 65 -18.24 -6.48 -8.02
N HIS A 66 -18.03 -5.32 -8.61
CA HIS A 66 -19.10 -4.46 -9.13
C HIS A 66 -19.84 -5.14 -10.30
N GLY A 67 -21.15 -4.98 -10.33
CA GLY A 67 -21.96 -5.27 -11.51
C GLY A 67 -21.75 -4.23 -12.60
N SER A 68 -22.13 -4.56 -13.84
CA SER A 68 -21.96 -3.66 -14.99
C SER A 68 -22.66 -2.31 -14.86
N ASN A 69 -23.69 -2.22 -14.02
CA ASN A 69 -24.46 -1.00 -13.74
C ASN A 69 -23.89 -0.17 -12.55
N GLU A 70 -22.93 -0.73 -11.83
CA GLU A 70 -22.25 -0.06 -10.68
C GLU A 70 -20.88 0.51 -11.09
N MET A 71 -20.28 -0.02 -12.17
CA MET A 71 -18.95 0.39 -12.60
C MET A 71 -18.94 1.83 -13.10
N ALA A 72 -17.91 2.59 -12.72
CA ALA A 72 -17.62 3.89 -13.31
C ALA A 72 -17.27 3.74 -14.81
N HIS A 73 -17.61 4.75 -15.62
CA HIS A 73 -17.43 4.71 -17.07
C HIS A 73 -15.98 4.50 -17.54
N TYR A 74 -15.01 4.82 -16.69
CA TYR A 74 -13.58 4.66 -16.95
C TYR A 74 -13.03 3.31 -16.47
N SER A 75 -13.83 2.49 -15.79
CA SER A 75 -13.36 1.23 -15.19
C SER A 75 -13.82 0.03 -16.01
N SER A 76 -12.91 -0.90 -16.27
CA SER A 76 -13.20 -2.18 -16.92
C SER A 76 -13.42 -3.33 -15.92
N ASP A 77 -12.95 -3.18 -14.67
CA ASP A 77 -13.14 -4.11 -13.54
C ASP A 77 -12.99 -3.35 -12.24
N CYS A 78 -13.86 -3.61 -11.26
CA CYS A 78 -13.82 -2.95 -9.96
C CYS A 78 -14.22 -3.93 -8.85
N TRP A 79 -13.48 -3.89 -7.74
CA TRP A 79 -13.68 -4.73 -6.58
C TRP A 79 -13.62 -3.91 -5.31
N ASP A 80 -14.61 -4.09 -4.44
CA ASP A 80 -14.63 -3.51 -3.10
C ASP A 80 -14.12 -4.52 -2.07
N GLY A 81 -13.15 -4.13 -1.27
CA GLY A 81 -12.80 -4.81 -0.02
C GLY A 81 -13.77 -4.37 1.07
N GLU A 82 -14.56 -5.31 1.57
CA GLU A 82 -15.61 -5.07 2.57
C GLU A 82 -15.33 -5.83 3.85
N VAL A 83 -15.58 -5.18 4.99
CA VAL A 83 -15.49 -5.76 6.34
C VAL A 83 -16.89 -5.95 6.91
N HIS A 84 -17.17 -7.10 7.49
CA HIS A 84 -18.43 -7.38 8.18
C HIS A 84 -18.43 -6.80 9.58
N THR A 85 -19.35 -5.89 9.85
CA THR A 85 -19.52 -5.16 11.11
C THR A 85 -20.96 -5.34 11.63
N SER A 86 -21.26 -4.76 12.77
CA SER A 86 -22.64 -4.65 13.31
C SER A 86 -23.58 -3.90 12.35
N LEU A 87 -23.04 -3.02 11.52
CA LEU A 87 -23.79 -2.29 10.47
C LEU A 87 -23.94 -3.09 9.16
N GLY A 88 -23.46 -4.32 9.12
CA GLY A 88 -23.36 -5.14 7.90
C GLY A 88 -22.00 -5.00 7.21
N TRP A 89 -21.99 -5.14 5.88
CA TRP A 89 -20.76 -5.06 5.08
C TRP A 89 -20.40 -3.59 4.81
N VAL A 90 -19.24 -3.17 5.29
CA VAL A 90 -18.70 -1.82 5.11
C VAL A 90 -17.54 -1.87 4.13
N GLU A 91 -17.64 -1.14 3.03
CA GLU A 91 -16.56 -0.95 2.07
C GLU A 91 -15.43 -0.13 2.70
N VAL A 92 -14.22 -0.67 2.68
CA VAL A 92 -13.00 -0.03 3.23
C VAL A 92 -11.89 0.16 2.19
N VAL A 93 -11.93 -0.61 1.09
CA VAL A 93 -10.96 -0.53 -0.01
C VAL A 93 -11.71 -0.66 -1.33
N GLY A 94 -11.38 0.18 -2.31
CA GLY A 94 -11.77 0.02 -3.70
C GLY A 94 -10.55 -0.33 -4.55
N VAL A 95 -10.67 -1.26 -5.50
CA VAL A 95 -9.63 -1.57 -6.48
C VAL A 95 -10.23 -1.53 -7.87
N ALA A 96 -9.95 -0.47 -8.63
CA ALA A 96 -10.48 -0.28 -9.98
C ALA A 96 -9.40 -0.43 -11.04
N HIS A 97 -9.69 -1.22 -12.08
CA HIS A 97 -8.89 -1.28 -13.30
C HIS A 97 -9.40 -0.25 -14.29
N ARG A 98 -8.69 0.86 -14.43
CA ARG A 98 -9.06 2.02 -15.26
C ARG A 98 -8.65 1.86 -16.73
N GLY A 99 -7.95 0.76 -17.08
CA GLY A 99 -7.39 0.60 -18.42
C GLY A 99 -6.40 1.73 -18.74
N ASP A 100 -6.37 2.13 -19.99
CA ASP A 100 -5.58 3.27 -20.48
C ASP A 100 -6.40 4.57 -20.64
N TYR A 101 -7.64 4.57 -20.14
CA TYR A 101 -8.63 5.65 -20.38
C TYR A 101 -8.06 7.05 -20.10
N ASP A 102 -7.50 7.26 -18.91
CA ASP A 102 -7.00 8.58 -18.51
C ASP A 102 -5.78 8.99 -19.35
N LEU A 103 -4.81 8.09 -19.53
CA LEU A 103 -3.57 8.39 -20.24
C LEU A 103 -3.78 8.56 -21.73
N SER A 104 -4.68 7.82 -22.35
CA SER A 104 -5.07 8.01 -23.75
C SER A 104 -5.82 9.32 -23.96
N ALA A 105 -6.75 9.67 -23.06
CA ALA A 105 -7.46 10.95 -23.12
C ALA A 105 -6.50 12.14 -22.97
N HIS A 106 -5.57 12.10 -22.03
CA HIS A 106 -4.56 13.13 -21.84
C HIS A 106 -3.56 13.20 -23.00
N GLY A 107 -3.13 12.05 -23.54
CA GLY A 107 -2.22 11.99 -24.68
C GLY A 107 -2.83 12.60 -25.96
N ASN A 108 -4.14 12.37 -26.16
CA ASN A 108 -4.86 12.95 -27.30
C ASN A 108 -5.12 14.46 -27.17
N ALA A 109 -5.20 14.97 -25.94
CA ALA A 109 -5.48 16.38 -25.65
C ALA A 109 -4.22 17.24 -25.42
N SER A 110 -3.03 16.64 -25.34
CA SER A 110 -1.78 17.30 -24.97
C SER A 110 -0.67 16.98 -25.98
N PRO A 111 0.27 17.88 -26.24
CA PRO A 111 1.45 17.59 -27.05
C PRO A 111 2.47 16.68 -26.33
N LYS A 112 2.21 16.31 -25.08
CA LYS A 112 3.10 15.43 -24.31
C LYS A 112 2.86 13.96 -24.65
N GLU A 113 3.94 13.19 -24.80
CA GLU A 113 3.88 11.75 -25.00
C GLU A 113 3.61 11.03 -23.66
N PHE A 114 2.55 10.24 -23.62
CA PHE A 114 2.16 9.40 -22.47
C PHE A 114 2.30 7.89 -22.75
N ARG A 115 2.59 7.53 -24.00
CA ARG A 115 2.84 6.14 -24.34
C ARG A 115 4.23 5.73 -23.87
N VAL A 116 4.36 4.48 -23.50
CA VAL A 116 5.64 3.86 -23.10
C VAL A 116 5.98 2.71 -24.02
N MET A 117 7.27 2.48 -24.21
CA MET A 117 7.74 1.33 -24.98
C MET A 117 7.53 0.04 -24.19
N VAL A 118 6.93 -0.97 -24.81
CA VAL A 118 6.74 -2.28 -24.22
C VAL A 118 8.11 -2.96 -24.11
N PRO A 119 8.57 -3.33 -22.88
CA PRO A 119 9.87 -3.98 -22.70
C PRO A 119 10.00 -5.28 -23.50
N GLY A 120 11.12 -5.47 -24.16
CA GLY A 120 11.42 -6.67 -24.96
C GLY A 120 10.87 -6.63 -26.39
N THR A 121 10.22 -5.54 -26.80
CA THR A 121 9.79 -5.33 -28.19
C THR A 121 10.77 -4.50 -28.99
N GLU A 122 11.82 -3.97 -28.35
CA GLU A 122 12.80 -3.08 -28.94
C GLU A 122 13.60 -3.79 -30.03
N LYS A 123 13.65 -3.16 -31.21
CA LYS A 123 14.48 -3.56 -32.33
C LYS A 123 15.34 -2.39 -32.75
N GLU A 124 16.60 -2.65 -33.02
CA GLU A 124 17.47 -1.69 -33.67
C GLU A 124 17.02 -1.53 -35.12
N THR A 125 16.73 -0.28 -35.49
CA THR A 125 16.23 0.07 -36.80
C THR A 125 17.04 1.26 -37.30
N GLU A 126 17.54 1.18 -38.50
CA GLU A 126 18.19 2.32 -39.16
C GLU A 126 17.12 3.28 -39.66
N VAL A 127 17.25 4.55 -39.31
CA VAL A 127 16.36 5.62 -39.73
C VAL A 127 17.17 6.78 -40.33
N TRP A 128 16.60 7.46 -41.30
CA TRP A 128 17.16 8.68 -41.78
C TRP A 128 16.80 9.84 -40.85
N VAL A 129 17.78 10.66 -40.52
CA VAL A 129 17.61 11.90 -39.74
C VAL A 129 18.12 13.08 -40.55
N PRO A 130 17.51 14.29 -40.45
CA PRO A 130 17.93 15.40 -41.25
C PRO A 130 19.33 15.89 -40.87
N ASP A 131 20.15 16.19 -41.85
CA ASP A 131 21.39 16.95 -41.66
C ASP A 131 21.08 18.44 -41.85
N ALA A 132 20.79 19.13 -40.74
CA ALA A 132 20.45 20.55 -40.73
C ALA A 132 21.58 21.41 -41.36
N GLY A 133 22.83 20.96 -41.26
CA GLY A 133 23.96 21.68 -41.84
C GLY A 133 23.95 21.66 -43.36
N SER A 134 23.72 20.49 -43.96
CA SER A 134 23.65 20.31 -45.42
C SER A 134 22.39 20.96 -46.00
N ILE A 135 21.24 20.79 -45.32
CA ILE A 135 19.98 21.46 -45.67
C ILE A 135 20.17 22.99 -45.64
N GLY A 136 20.79 23.53 -44.59
CA GLY A 136 21.07 24.96 -44.46
C GLY A 136 21.97 25.52 -45.54
N LYS A 137 23.00 24.77 -46.00
CA LYS A 137 23.91 25.17 -47.05
C LYS A 137 23.24 25.23 -48.41
N GLU A 138 22.39 24.26 -48.74
CA GLU A 138 21.76 24.14 -50.04
C GLU A 138 20.52 25.03 -50.15
N PHE A 139 19.61 24.98 -49.18
CA PHE A 139 18.31 25.69 -49.25
C PHE A 139 18.31 27.06 -48.59
N LYS A 140 19.39 27.43 -47.87
CA LYS A 140 19.60 28.80 -47.32
C LYS A 140 18.39 29.33 -46.54
N GLY A 141 17.71 30.36 -47.01
CA GLY A 141 16.59 31.01 -46.35
C GLY A 141 15.36 30.11 -46.13
N GLU A 142 15.18 29.10 -47.00
CA GLU A 142 14.05 28.15 -46.92
C GLU A 142 14.34 26.94 -45.98
N ALA A 143 15.59 26.79 -45.50
CA ALA A 143 16.03 25.63 -44.72
C ALA A 143 15.23 25.43 -43.40
N LYS A 144 14.81 26.53 -42.77
CA LYS A 144 14.02 26.49 -41.53
C LYS A 144 12.63 25.92 -41.78
N ASP A 145 11.99 26.34 -42.85
CA ASP A 145 10.64 25.89 -43.20
C ASP A 145 10.65 24.42 -43.62
N ILE A 146 11.68 24.00 -44.36
CA ILE A 146 11.91 22.58 -44.72
C ILE A 146 12.11 21.74 -43.47
N LEU A 147 12.98 22.15 -42.50
CA LEU A 147 13.24 21.44 -41.30
C LEU A 147 11.99 21.30 -40.39
N GLU A 148 11.15 22.33 -40.34
CA GLU A 148 9.88 22.28 -39.62
C GLU A 148 8.88 21.34 -40.31
N ALA A 149 8.79 21.39 -41.65
CA ALA A 149 7.90 20.53 -42.43
C ALA A 149 8.23 19.03 -42.33
N ILE A 150 9.51 18.67 -42.09
CA ILE A 150 9.96 17.28 -42.00
C ILE A 150 10.04 16.76 -40.56
N LYS A 151 9.71 17.56 -39.56
CA LYS A 151 9.88 17.22 -38.13
C LYS A 151 9.19 15.94 -37.71
N ASP A 152 7.98 15.71 -38.23
CA ASP A 152 7.14 14.53 -37.89
C ASP A 152 6.94 13.58 -39.09
N VAL A 153 7.81 13.69 -40.10
CA VAL A 153 7.74 12.88 -41.32
C VAL A 153 8.83 11.82 -41.33
N GLU A 154 8.48 10.60 -41.74
CA GLU A 154 9.47 9.56 -41.99
C GLU A 154 10.36 9.92 -43.16
N LEU A 155 11.64 10.20 -42.90
CA LEU A 155 12.57 10.62 -43.92
C LEU A 155 13.03 9.46 -44.80
N LYS A 156 13.07 9.70 -46.12
CA LYS A 156 13.66 8.78 -47.12
C LYS A 156 14.32 9.64 -48.21
N PRO A 157 15.44 9.20 -48.77
CA PRO A 157 16.04 9.85 -49.91
C PRO A 157 15.02 9.97 -51.05
N GLY A 158 14.93 11.16 -51.64
CA GLY A 158 13.94 11.49 -52.69
C GLY A 158 12.64 12.09 -52.14
N LEU A 159 12.51 12.32 -50.83
CA LEU A 159 11.35 13.03 -50.26
C LEU A 159 11.26 14.45 -50.81
N VAL A 160 10.07 14.83 -51.28
CA VAL A 160 9.81 16.17 -51.81
C VAL A 160 9.06 16.98 -50.76
N VAL A 161 9.61 18.13 -50.36
CA VAL A 161 9.02 19.06 -49.39
C VAL A 161 9.02 20.44 -50.03
N ASP A 162 7.88 21.07 -50.14
CA ASP A 162 7.67 22.39 -50.77
C ASP A 162 8.36 22.54 -52.14
N GLY A 163 8.26 21.46 -52.93
CA GLY A 163 8.86 21.42 -54.28
C GLY A 163 10.37 21.18 -54.31
N LYS A 164 11.01 20.97 -53.17
CA LYS A 164 12.43 20.65 -53.04
C LYS A 164 12.62 19.16 -52.74
N THR A 165 13.57 18.52 -53.44
CA THR A 165 13.90 17.12 -53.26
C THR A 165 15.03 16.95 -52.26
N LEU A 166 14.78 16.25 -51.16
CA LEU A 166 15.80 15.92 -50.17
C LEU A 166 16.51 14.62 -50.60
N SER A 167 17.80 14.74 -50.93
CA SER A 167 18.67 13.63 -51.29
C SER A 167 19.38 13.02 -50.07
N GLU A 168 20.12 11.95 -50.26
CA GLU A 168 20.97 11.34 -49.21
C GLU A 168 21.96 12.34 -48.58
N ASN A 169 22.41 13.33 -49.33
CA ASN A 169 23.33 14.36 -48.81
C ASN A 169 22.69 15.27 -47.75
N HIS A 170 21.35 15.29 -47.64
CA HIS A 170 20.60 16.09 -46.69
C HIS A 170 20.21 15.29 -45.44
N MET A 171 20.66 14.03 -45.32
CA MET A 171 20.27 13.09 -44.30
C MET A 171 21.46 12.28 -43.84
N ASN A 172 21.38 11.83 -42.57
CA ASN A 172 22.30 10.85 -41.99
C ASN A 172 21.53 9.62 -41.59
N GLN A 173 22.14 8.42 -41.72
CA GLN A 173 21.61 7.21 -41.14
C GLN A 173 21.95 7.18 -39.67
N LYS A 174 20.95 6.84 -38.83
CA LYS A 174 21.11 6.69 -37.40
C LYS A 174 20.39 5.43 -36.96
N THR A 175 21.09 4.57 -36.21
CA THR A 175 20.46 3.44 -35.52
C THR A 175 19.69 3.94 -34.33
N VAL A 176 18.38 3.67 -34.28
CA VAL A 176 17.51 3.97 -33.17
C VAL A 176 16.83 2.70 -32.67
N ARG A 177 16.53 2.65 -31.39
CA ARG A 177 15.70 1.57 -30.85
C ARG A 177 14.25 1.95 -31.00
N LYS A 178 13.51 1.21 -31.82
CA LYS A 178 12.05 1.32 -31.96
C LYS A 178 11.42 0.07 -31.38
N GLY A 179 10.34 0.24 -30.65
CA GLY A 179 9.53 -0.83 -30.07
C GLY A 179 8.05 -0.47 -30.11
N GLU A 180 7.23 -1.38 -29.63
CA GLU A 180 5.80 -1.14 -29.53
C GLU A 180 5.52 -0.07 -28.47
N MET A 181 4.79 0.98 -28.84
CA MET A 181 4.41 2.10 -27.99
C MET A 181 2.95 1.97 -27.61
N VAL A 182 2.66 1.84 -26.31
CA VAL A 182 1.30 1.67 -25.77
C VAL A 182 1.02 2.65 -24.64
N TYR A 183 -0.23 3.02 -24.46
CA TYR A 183 -0.66 3.68 -23.23
C TYR A 183 -0.67 2.65 -22.09
N PRO A 184 -0.03 2.92 -20.93
CA PRO A 184 -0.05 2.02 -19.80
C PRO A 184 -1.46 1.87 -19.23
N ASN A 185 -1.78 0.65 -18.78
CA ASN A 185 -2.97 0.42 -17.97
C ASN A 185 -2.73 0.90 -16.54
N VAL A 186 -3.74 1.56 -15.97
CA VAL A 186 -3.74 2.09 -14.61
C VAL A 186 -4.65 1.25 -13.74
N VAL A 187 -4.19 0.89 -12.53
CA VAL A 187 -5.02 0.32 -11.47
C VAL A 187 -4.98 1.27 -10.28
N GLU A 188 -6.15 1.61 -9.79
CA GLU A 188 -6.36 2.52 -8.66
C GLU A 188 -6.79 1.72 -7.43
N PRO A 189 -5.91 1.49 -6.45
CA PRO A 189 -6.32 1.06 -5.12
C PRO A 189 -6.63 2.29 -4.26
N SER A 190 -7.82 2.33 -3.68
CA SER A 190 -8.31 3.40 -2.81
C SER A 190 -8.62 2.84 -1.41
N PHE A 191 -8.21 3.53 -0.34
CA PHE A 191 -8.38 3.09 1.04
C PHE A 191 -9.13 4.14 1.85
N GLY A 192 -10.27 3.77 2.44
CA GLY A 192 -11.06 4.62 3.31
C GLY A 192 -10.56 4.55 4.76
N LEU A 193 -9.61 5.42 5.15
CA LEU A 193 -8.95 5.36 6.46
C LEU A 193 -9.92 5.36 7.63
N ASP A 194 -10.90 6.26 7.63
CA ASP A 194 -11.89 6.36 8.72
C ASP A 194 -12.74 5.09 8.84
N ARG A 195 -13.13 4.50 7.70
CA ARG A 195 -13.87 3.23 7.66
C ARG A 195 -13.01 2.06 8.14
N ILE A 196 -11.73 2.02 7.75
CA ILE A 196 -10.77 1.02 8.22
C ILE A 196 -10.61 1.13 9.73
N LEU A 197 -10.41 2.33 10.26
CA LEU A 197 -10.28 2.57 11.70
C LEU A 197 -11.53 2.11 12.45
N TYR A 198 -12.72 2.49 11.98
CA TYR A 198 -13.98 2.04 12.56
C TYR A 198 -14.08 0.50 12.59
N CYS A 199 -13.84 -0.16 11.45
CA CYS A 199 -13.89 -1.61 11.35
C CYS A 199 -12.83 -2.31 12.21
N LEU A 200 -11.64 -1.72 12.34
CA LEU A 200 -10.58 -2.22 13.20
C LEU A 200 -10.96 -2.15 14.66
N LEU A 201 -11.43 -1.00 15.14
CA LEU A 201 -11.85 -0.82 16.53
C LEU A 201 -13.03 -1.74 16.88
N GLU A 202 -14.06 -1.82 16.02
CA GLU A 202 -15.18 -2.73 16.24
C GLU A 202 -14.76 -4.20 16.22
N SER A 203 -13.84 -4.57 15.33
CA SER A 203 -13.36 -5.96 15.26
C SER A 203 -12.48 -6.37 16.42
N SER A 204 -11.82 -5.40 17.06
CA SER A 204 -10.88 -5.60 18.17
C SER A 204 -11.52 -5.40 19.54
N TRP A 205 -12.75 -4.88 19.60
CA TRP A 205 -13.47 -4.68 20.84
C TRP A 205 -13.89 -6.01 21.47
N ASN A 206 -13.57 -6.20 22.74
CA ASN A 206 -13.90 -7.40 23.50
C ASN A 206 -14.55 -7.01 24.83
N VAL A 207 -15.51 -7.81 25.25
CA VAL A 207 -16.18 -7.72 26.54
C VAL A 207 -16.27 -9.12 27.15
N GLU A 208 -15.71 -9.30 28.32
CA GLU A 208 -15.80 -10.56 29.09
C GLU A 208 -16.02 -10.24 30.55
N ASN A 209 -17.14 -10.66 31.09
CA ASN A 209 -17.59 -10.28 32.45
C ASN A 209 -17.64 -8.74 32.57
N GLU A 210 -16.91 -8.14 33.51
CA GLU A 210 -16.83 -6.70 33.72
C GLU A 210 -15.60 -6.07 33.06
N ARG A 211 -14.84 -6.83 32.24
CA ARG A 211 -13.65 -6.35 31.54
C ARG A 211 -13.98 -5.97 30.09
N GLU A 212 -13.57 -4.79 29.70
CA GLU A 212 -13.59 -4.34 28.33
C GLU A 212 -12.17 -4.05 27.87
N TRP A 213 -11.82 -4.44 26.64
CA TRP A 213 -10.50 -4.15 26.07
C TRP A 213 -10.52 -4.15 24.54
N ILE A 214 -9.53 -3.49 23.95
CA ILE A 214 -9.32 -3.47 22.50
C ILE A 214 -8.11 -4.35 22.18
N SER A 215 -8.32 -5.49 21.49
CA SER A 215 -7.28 -6.47 21.14
C SER A 215 -6.54 -6.09 19.85
N LEU A 216 -5.95 -4.88 19.80
CA LEU A 216 -5.09 -4.49 18.68
C LEU A 216 -3.81 -5.35 18.65
N PRO A 217 -3.33 -5.72 17.44
CA PRO A 217 -1.96 -6.21 17.29
C PRO A 217 -0.96 -5.19 17.84
N GLN A 218 0.18 -5.66 18.32
CA GLN A 218 1.20 -4.76 18.88
C GLN A 218 1.59 -3.65 17.90
N ASP A 219 1.75 -3.97 16.60
CA ASP A 219 2.14 -3.02 15.55
C ASP A 219 1.11 -1.90 15.29
N THR A 220 -0.13 -2.08 15.71
CA THR A 220 -1.22 -1.08 15.56
C THR A 220 -1.68 -0.50 16.89
N SER A 221 -1.09 -0.92 18.00
CA SER A 221 -1.31 -0.32 19.31
C SER A 221 -0.86 1.14 19.32
N PRO A 222 -1.63 2.05 19.97
CA PRO A 222 -1.26 3.47 20.06
C PRO A 222 0.02 3.72 20.87
N TYR A 223 0.34 2.80 21.78
CA TYR A 223 1.57 2.78 22.57
C TYR A 223 2.13 1.37 22.63
N ASP A 224 3.44 1.25 22.74
CA ASP A 224 4.12 -0.03 22.86
C ASP A 224 4.00 -0.63 24.26
N LEU A 225 3.97 0.23 25.28
CA LEU A 225 4.14 -0.14 26.68
C LEU A 225 3.41 0.81 27.63
N LEU A 226 2.65 0.28 28.58
CA LEU A 226 2.33 1.01 29.81
C LEU A 226 3.49 0.84 30.80
N VAL A 227 3.97 1.92 31.40
CA VAL A 227 4.84 1.92 32.60
C VAL A 227 4.05 2.52 33.76
N ALA A 228 3.89 1.72 34.85
CA ALA A 228 3.11 2.15 36.01
C ALA A 228 3.81 1.73 37.33
N PRO A 229 3.87 2.60 38.35
CA PRO A 229 4.26 2.18 39.69
C PRO A 229 3.14 1.32 40.32
N LEU A 230 3.46 0.42 41.20
CA LEU A 230 2.44 -0.32 41.99
C LEU A 230 1.62 0.65 42.86
N MET A 231 2.29 1.62 43.43
CA MET A 231 1.72 2.73 44.19
C MET A 231 2.62 3.96 44.11
N THR A 232 2.08 5.16 44.40
CA THR A 232 2.81 6.43 44.37
C THR A 232 3.45 6.78 45.72
N LYS A 233 4.21 5.84 46.29
CA LYS A 233 4.89 5.94 47.57
C LYS A 233 6.19 5.16 47.55
N ASP A 234 7.04 5.42 48.55
CA ASP A 234 8.26 4.65 48.82
C ASP A 234 9.30 4.69 47.68
N GLY A 235 9.26 5.74 46.82
CA GLY A 235 10.17 5.90 45.66
C GLY A 235 9.79 5.06 44.44
N LEU A 236 8.62 4.38 44.44
CA LEU A 236 8.18 3.57 43.30
C LEU A 236 7.77 4.43 42.11
N ASP A 237 7.18 5.57 42.34
CA ASP A 237 6.82 6.54 41.29
C ASP A 237 8.06 7.13 40.62
N ASP A 238 9.11 7.48 41.38
CA ASP A 238 10.37 7.98 40.83
C ASP A 238 11.06 6.88 39.99
N SER A 239 11.17 5.66 40.51
CA SER A 239 11.73 4.54 39.78
C SER A 239 10.91 4.19 38.51
N ALA A 240 9.59 4.33 38.53
CA ALA A 240 8.75 4.13 37.36
C ALA A 240 8.97 5.25 36.30
N LYS A 241 9.16 6.50 36.72
CA LYS A 241 9.51 7.60 35.81
C LYS A 241 10.88 7.42 35.15
N GLU A 242 11.87 6.94 35.92
CA GLU A 242 13.19 6.57 35.37
C GLU A 242 13.07 5.42 34.35
N THR A 243 12.25 4.40 34.65
CA THR A 243 11.99 3.29 33.72
C THR A 243 11.27 3.76 32.46
N PHE A 244 10.31 4.66 32.60
CA PHE A 244 9.61 5.29 31.49
C PHE A 244 10.58 6.10 30.61
N ALA A 245 11.45 6.92 31.18
CA ALA A 245 12.48 7.66 30.46
C ALA A 245 13.41 6.72 29.67
N LYS A 246 13.86 5.63 30.29
CA LYS A 246 14.67 4.60 29.63
C LYS A 246 13.95 3.97 28.43
N ALA A 247 12.65 3.69 28.55
CA ALA A 247 11.86 3.17 27.42
C ALA A 247 11.85 4.16 26.24
N GLN A 248 11.62 5.44 26.52
CA GLN A 248 11.64 6.49 25.50
C GLN A 248 13.02 6.68 24.85
N GLU A 249 14.10 6.64 25.63
CA GLU A 249 15.48 6.70 25.11
C GLU A 249 15.81 5.54 24.16
N GLN A 250 15.16 4.39 24.34
CA GLN A 250 15.30 3.23 23.44
C GLN A 250 14.34 3.27 22.24
N GLY A 251 13.56 4.34 22.08
CA GLY A 251 12.62 4.52 20.96
C GLY A 251 11.32 3.76 21.14
N ILE A 252 10.98 3.32 22.37
CA ILE A 252 9.71 2.69 22.71
C ILE A 252 8.69 3.80 23.01
N ASP A 253 7.54 3.76 22.31
CA ASP A 253 6.44 4.70 22.58
C ASP A 253 5.68 4.24 23.83
N ALA A 254 6.12 4.72 24.98
CA ALA A 254 5.61 4.35 26.27
C ALA A 254 4.52 5.30 26.78
N TYR A 255 3.53 4.76 27.49
CA TYR A 255 2.50 5.49 28.21
C TYR A 255 2.75 5.36 29.72
N TYR A 256 2.78 6.49 30.45
CA TYR A 256 2.96 6.51 31.88
C TYR A 256 1.63 6.77 32.58
N ASP A 257 1.27 5.94 33.58
CA ASP A 257 0.08 6.14 34.40
C ASP A 257 0.31 5.80 35.87
N GLU A 258 0.06 6.78 36.74
CA GLU A 258 0.15 6.65 38.20
C GLU A 258 -1.20 6.89 38.92
N ALA A 259 -2.29 7.14 38.17
CA ALA A 259 -3.57 7.49 38.73
C ALA A 259 -4.39 6.31 39.27
N GLY A 260 -4.81 6.37 40.50
CA GLY A 260 -5.66 5.35 41.13
C GLY A 260 -4.92 4.03 41.47
N SER A 261 -5.62 2.89 41.49
CA SER A 261 -5.04 1.58 41.75
C SER A 261 -4.41 0.98 40.51
N ILE A 262 -3.46 0.04 40.69
CA ILE A 262 -2.81 -0.67 39.59
C ILE A 262 -3.81 -1.39 38.68
N GLY A 263 -4.87 -1.97 39.24
CA GLY A 263 -5.95 -2.60 38.45
C GLY A 263 -6.67 -1.62 37.54
N ARG A 264 -6.89 -0.37 37.97
CA ARG A 264 -7.49 0.68 37.13
C ARG A 264 -6.52 1.15 36.03
N ARG A 265 -5.22 1.17 36.28
CA ARG A 265 -4.20 1.50 35.28
C ARG A 265 -4.15 0.43 34.19
N TYR A 266 -4.19 -0.83 34.57
CA TYR A 266 -4.30 -1.94 33.61
C TYR A 266 -5.59 -1.85 32.79
N ALA A 267 -6.73 -1.57 33.42
CA ALA A 267 -8.00 -1.44 32.72
C ALA A 267 -7.93 -0.34 31.65
N ARG A 268 -7.42 0.86 31.99
CA ARG A 268 -7.24 1.96 31.01
C ARG A 268 -6.28 1.60 29.88
N ALA A 269 -5.19 0.90 30.18
CA ALA A 269 -4.26 0.44 29.14
C ALA A 269 -4.91 -0.61 28.23
N ASP A 270 -5.68 -1.54 28.79
CA ASP A 270 -6.45 -2.55 28.07
C ASP A 270 -7.53 -1.88 27.16
N GLU A 271 -8.26 -0.87 27.67
CA GLU A 271 -9.28 -0.11 26.95
C GLU A 271 -8.74 0.65 25.74
N ILE A 272 -7.51 1.19 25.81
CA ILE A 272 -6.87 1.89 24.68
C ILE A 272 -6.01 0.97 23.80
N GLY A 273 -5.95 -0.32 24.12
CA GLY A 273 -5.31 -1.31 23.28
C GLY A 273 -3.81 -1.49 23.45
N ILE A 274 -3.20 -1.01 24.57
CA ILE A 274 -1.77 -1.22 24.86
C ILE A 274 -1.53 -2.71 25.13
N PHE A 275 -0.58 -3.31 24.40
CA PHE A 275 -0.34 -4.76 24.47
C PHE A 275 0.42 -5.19 25.73
N PHE A 276 1.47 -4.44 26.10
CA PHE A 276 2.29 -4.74 27.28
C PHE A 276 2.11 -3.70 28.40
N SER A 277 2.04 -4.17 29.63
CA SER A 277 2.03 -3.34 30.85
C SER A 277 3.16 -3.74 31.77
N MET A 278 4.03 -2.78 32.14
CA MET A 278 5.16 -2.97 33.04
C MET A 278 4.84 -2.31 34.37
N THR A 279 4.93 -3.08 35.46
CA THR A 279 4.74 -2.57 36.82
C THR A 279 6.04 -2.55 37.60
N VAL A 280 6.35 -1.39 38.12
CA VAL A 280 7.43 -1.11 39.06
C VAL A 280 6.90 -1.27 40.48
N ASP A 281 7.49 -2.16 41.27
CA ASP A 281 7.06 -2.49 42.64
C ASP A 281 8.23 -2.53 43.62
N HIS A 282 7.97 -2.90 44.90
CA HIS A 282 9.00 -2.97 45.96
C HIS A 282 10.13 -3.96 45.64
N GLN A 283 9.87 -5.00 44.82
CA GLN A 283 10.92 -5.90 44.39
C GLN A 283 11.85 -5.24 43.37
N THR A 284 11.29 -4.37 42.52
CA THR A 284 12.08 -3.59 41.55
C THR A 284 13.18 -2.78 42.23
N LEU A 285 12.87 -2.15 43.38
CA LEU A 285 13.85 -1.37 44.13
C LEU A 285 14.98 -2.22 44.72
N LYS A 286 14.79 -3.53 44.88
CA LYS A 286 15.77 -4.44 45.45
C LYS A 286 16.69 -5.07 44.42
N ASP A 287 16.14 -5.51 43.30
CA ASP A 287 16.85 -6.34 42.32
C ASP A 287 16.73 -5.86 40.86
N GLY A 288 16.07 -4.71 40.61
CA GLY A 288 15.91 -4.16 39.26
C GLY A 288 14.97 -4.93 38.35
N THR A 289 14.18 -5.88 38.88
CA THR A 289 13.19 -6.62 38.09
C THR A 289 11.82 -5.97 38.12
N VAL A 290 11.00 -6.18 37.08
CA VAL A 290 9.66 -5.63 36.93
C VAL A 290 8.65 -6.72 36.60
N THR A 291 7.38 -6.47 36.86
CA THR A 291 6.32 -7.35 36.36
C THR A 291 5.89 -6.89 34.98
N LEU A 292 6.08 -7.74 33.96
CA LEU A 292 5.57 -7.53 32.60
C LEU A 292 4.30 -8.35 32.40
N ARG A 293 3.20 -7.68 32.05
CA ARG A 293 1.87 -8.27 31.81
C ARG A 293 1.50 -8.13 30.34
N GLU A 294 0.96 -9.19 29.77
CA GLU A 294 0.32 -9.19 28.45
C GLU A 294 -1.19 -8.90 28.59
N ARG A 295 -1.73 -8.07 27.71
CA ARG A 295 -3.13 -7.65 27.73
C ARG A 295 -4.10 -8.83 27.57
N ASP A 296 -3.92 -9.65 26.54
CA ASP A 296 -4.95 -10.64 26.13
C ASP A 296 -4.97 -11.84 27.05
N SER A 297 -3.81 -12.45 27.32
CA SER A 297 -3.69 -13.60 28.22
C SER A 297 -3.81 -13.24 29.70
N LYS A 298 -3.50 -11.99 30.06
CA LYS A 298 -3.30 -11.49 31.44
C LYS A 298 -2.11 -12.16 32.15
N ASP A 299 -1.29 -12.91 31.41
CA ASP A 299 -0.10 -13.54 31.96
C ASP A 299 0.89 -12.49 32.45
N GLN A 300 1.50 -12.76 33.58
CA GLN A 300 2.49 -11.89 34.21
C GLN A 300 3.79 -12.67 34.40
N SER A 301 4.88 -12.03 33.99
CA SER A 301 6.22 -12.58 34.17
C SER A 301 7.10 -11.58 34.89
N ARG A 302 8.00 -12.10 35.76
CA ARG A 302 9.03 -11.31 36.44
C ARG A 302 10.29 -11.34 35.60
N VAL A 303 10.77 -10.18 35.15
CA VAL A 303 11.92 -10.05 34.25
C VAL A 303 12.74 -8.80 34.59
N SER A 304 13.98 -8.72 34.13
CA SER A 304 14.75 -7.47 34.24
C SER A 304 14.10 -6.36 33.40
N VAL A 305 14.38 -5.08 33.74
CA VAL A 305 13.89 -3.94 32.94
C VAL A 305 14.40 -4.07 31.51
N GLU A 306 15.66 -4.43 31.29
CA GLU A 306 16.27 -4.59 29.98
C GLU A 306 15.59 -5.69 29.16
N ASP A 307 15.31 -6.86 29.73
CA ASP A 307 14.62 -7.95 29.06
C ASP A 307 13.17 -7.58 28.72
N ALA A 308 12.48 -6.85 29.62
CA ALA A 308 11.13 -6.35 29.36
C ALA A 308 11.12 -5.37 28.17
N LEU A 309 12.02 -4.38 28.14
CA LEU A 309 12.16 -3.43 27.03
C LEU A 309 12.54 -4.13 25.73
N GLY A 310 13.40 -5.15 25.81
CA GLY A 310 13.78 -5.96 24.65
C GLY A 310 12.60 -6.76 24.07
N LYS A 311 11.64 -7.24 24.90
CA LYS A 311 10.42 -7.92 24.45
C LYS A 311 9.40 -6.97 23.81
N VAL A 312 9.34 -5.74 24.28
CA VAL A 312 8.38 -4.71 23.81
C VAL A 312 8.84 -4.08 22.50
N ARG A 313 10.14 -4.04 22.25
CA ARG A 313 10.71 -3.41 21.04
C ARG A 313 10.23 -4.11 19.78
N ARG A 314 9.68 -3.33 18.86
CA ARG A 314 9.19 -3.76 17.52
C ARG A 314 10.32 -3.97 16.52
#